data_07b07c6350a17d6f38d2cd8eca9c6ad9
#
_entry.id   07b07c6350a17d6f38d2cd8eca9c6ad9
#
_cell.length_a   1.000
_cell.length_b   1.000
_cell.length_c   1.000
_cell.angle_alpha   90.00
_cell.angle_beta   90.00
_cell.angle_gamma   90.00
#
_symmetry.space_group_name_H-M   'P 1'
#
loop_
_entity.id
_entity.type
_entity.pdbx_description
1 polymer ?
#
loop_
_entity_poly.entity_id
_entity_poly.type
_entity_poly.pdbx_seq_one_letter_code
_entity_poly.pdbx_strand_id
1 'polypeptide(L)'
;MAEISSFQLETIIDFHPHVSAVLNLTPDHLNRHYTFENYGNVKKSIAKNQTADDYMVLNYDDEYTKKMAEGYAVKPIFFSRKEKPAGGVYVEDGSIVLEDKGEKLHILDLKDLILLGDHNVENVLAACAISYYMGIPIPVIEKVATSFKAVEHRIEYVDTIEVGGQAVLGRQ
;
A
#
# COMPACT_ATOMS: atom_id res chain seq x y z
N MET A 1 -7.88 1.22 12.23
CA MET A 1 -7.82 1.15 10.77
C MET A 1 -9.16 0.68 10.25
N ALA A 2 -9.65 1.26 9.15
CA ALA A 2 -10.88 0.87 8.50
C ALA A 2 -10.64 0.71 6.99
N GLU A 3 -11.19 -0.33 6.39
CA GLU A 3 -11.29 -0.48 4.94
C GLU A 3 -12.62 0.13 4.49
N ILE A 4 -12.54 1.05 3.51
CA ILE A 4 -13.69 1.82 3.05
C ILE A 4 -13.96 1.50 1.58
N SER A 5 -15.16 1.00 1.30
CA SER A 5 -15.61 0.73 -0.08
C SER A 5 -15.92 2.04 -0.83
N SER A 6 -15.92 1.98 -2.16
CA SER A 6 -16.35 3.11 -2.99
C SER A 6 -17.80 3.53 -2.68
N PHE A 7 -18.68 2.58 -2.37
CA PHE A 7 -20.08 2.87 -2.01
C PHE A 7 -20.21 3.70 -0.72
N GLN A 8 -19.34 3.42 0.28
CA GLN A 8 -19.31 4.20 1.52
C GLN A 8 -18.75 5.60 1.28
N LEU A 9 -17.76 5.73 0.38
CA LEU A 9 -17.19 7.03 0.03
C LEU A 9 -18.15 7.96 -0.69
N GLU A 10 -19.16 7.46 -1.41
CA GLU A 10 -20.17 8.29 -2.07
C GLU A 10 -20.95 9.18 -1.09
N THR A 11 -21.07 8.77 0.16
CA THR A 11 -21.94 9.43 1.16
C THR A 11 -21.17 10.09 2.31
N ILE A 12 -19.85 10.19 2.23
CA ILE A 12 -19.06 10.83 3.28
C ILE A 12 -19.36 12.34 3.35
N ILE A 13 -19.55 12.84 4.58
CA ILE A 13 -19.74 14.27 4.88
C ILE A 13 -18.51 14.76 5.65
N ASP A 14 -18.34 14.29 6.88
CA ASP A 14 -17.31 14.75 7.82
C ASP A 14 -16.16 13.74 8.03
N PHE A 15 -16.15 12.65 7.27
CA PHE A 15 -15.09 11.64 7.39
C PHE A 15 -13.73 12.26 7.08
N HIS A 16 -12.83 12.26 8.08
CA HIS A 16 -11.53 12.90 8.04
C HIS A 16 -10.46 11.96 8.60
N PRO A 17 -9.85 11.11 7.79
CA PRO A 17 -8.74 10.27 8.23
C PRO A 17 -7.44 11.09 8.31
N HIS A 18 -6.62 10.89 9.35
CA HIS A 18 -5.28 11.47 9.39
C HIS A 18 -4.35 10.85 8.32
N VAL A 19 -4.46 9.55 8.10
CA VAL A 19 -3.78 8.87 7.00
C VAL A 19 -4.81 8.09 6.18
N SER A 20 -4.91 8.39 4.89
CA SER A 20 -5.66 7.61 3.91
C SER A 20 -4.72 6.85 2.97
N ALA A 21 -5.23 5.80 2.31
CA ALA A 21 -4.45 5.06 1.33
C ALA A 21 -5.32 4.57 0.16
N VAL A 22 -4.75 4.60 -1.05
CA VAL A 22 -5.27 3.90 -2.22
C VAL A 22 -4.13 3.10 -2.83
N LEU A 23 -4.24 1.77 -2.76
CA LEU A 23 -3.14 0.86 -3.09
C LEU A 23 -3.01 0.59 -4.59
N ASN A 24 -4.15 0.48 -5.26
CA ASN A 24 -4.26 0.28 -6.71
C ASN A 24 -5.66 0.66 -7.17
N LEU A 25 -5.79 0.87 -8.47
CA LEU A 25 -7.08 1.13 -9.09
C LEU A 25 -7.20 0.31 -10.37
N THR A 26 -8.11 -0.67 -10.35
CA THR A 26 -8.49 -1.46 -11.52
C THR A 26 -9.99 -1.29 -11.78
N PRO A 27 -10.44 -1.39 -13.04
CA PRO A 27 -11.86 -1.28 -13.35
C PRO A 27 -12.70 -2.27 -12.53
N ASP A 28 -13.59 -1.73 -11.70
CA ASP A 28 -14.52 -2.50 -10.88
C ASP A 28 -15.80 -1.68 -10.64
N HIS A 29 -16.90 -2.37 -10.31
CA HIS A 29 -18.18 -1.75 -9.99
C HIS A 29 -18.69 -0.74 -11.04
N LEU A 30 -18.37 -0.93 -12.34
CA LEU A 30 -18.78 -0.02 -13.42
C LEU A 30 -20.29 -0.03 -13.67
N ASN A 31 -21.01 -1.06 -13.23
CA ASN A 31 -22.46 -1.08 -13.18
C ASN A 31 -23.05 -0.02 -12.23
N ARG A 32 -22.29 0.44 -11.25
CA ARG A 32 -22.66 1.51 -10.31
C ARG A 32 -22.07 2.85 -10.67
N HIS A 33 -20.76 2.87 -10.96
CA HIS A 33 -20.02 4.12 -11.21
C HIS A 33 -20.02 4.55 -12.68
N TYR A 34 -20.53 3.70 -13.58
CA TYR A 34 -20.66 3.88 -15.03
C TYR A 34 -19.34 3.97 -15.78
N THR A 35 -18.36 4.73 -15.28
CA THR A 35 -17.05 4.89 -15.91
C THR A 35 -15.92 4.62 -14.90
N PHE A 36 -14.75 4.23 -15.42
CA PHE A 36 -13.55 4.05 -14.60
C PHE A 36 -13.10 5.37 -13.95
N GLU A 37 -13.26 6.48 -14.66
CA GLU A 37 -12.96 7.82 -14.14
C GLU A 37 -13.84 8.18 -12.94
N ASN A 38 -15.14 7.94 -13.03
CA ASN A 38 -16.06 8.16 -11.90
C ASN A 38 -15.70 7.27 -10.71
N TYR A 39 -15.38 6.00 -10.95
CA TYR A 39 -14.92 5.10 -9.90
C TYR A 39 -13.64 5.63 -9.23
N GLY A 40 -12.66 6.06 -10.01
CA GLY A 40 -11.44 6.69 -9.50
C GLY A 40 -11.71 7.95 -8.68
N ASN A 41 -12.60 8.83 -9.16
CA ASN A 41 -12.99 10.05 -8.46
C ASN A 41 -13.68 9.75 -7.11
N VAL A 42 -14.50 8.72 -7.05
CA VAL A 42 -15.11 8.27 -5.79
C VAL A 42 -14.04 7.73 -4.84
N LYS A 43 -13.11 6.90 -5.30
CA LYS A 43 -11.99 6.44 -4.46
C LYS A 43 -11.11 7.59 -3.97
N LYS A 44 -10.82 8.56 -4.85
CA LYS A 44 -10.07 9.78 -4.52
C LYS A 44 -10.74 10.61 -3.43
N SER A 45 -12.07 10.60 -3.33
CA SER A 45 -12.82 11.38 -2.34
C SER A 45 -12.54 10.99 -0.88
N ILE A 46 -11.83 9.89 -0.62
CA ILE A 46 -11.33 9.54 0.72
C ILE A 46 -10.51 10.68 1.34
N ALA A 47 -9.85 11.50 0.50
CA ALA A 47 -9.06 12.65 0.91
C ALA A 47 -9.86 13.98 0.97
N LYS A 48 -11.18 13.95 0.71
CA LYS A 48 -12.02 15.15 0.55
C LYS A 48 -11.91 16.14 1.71
N ASN A 49 -11.84 15.66 2.94
CA ASN A 49 -11.79 16.51 4.14
C ASN A 49 -10.37 16.55 4.76
N GLN A 50 -9.37 15.91 4.14
CA GLN A 50 -7.99 15.97 4.62
C GLN A 50 -7.39 17.34 4.37
N THR A 51 -6.46 17.72 5.24
CA THR A 51 -5.75 19.01 5.24
C THR A 51 -4.26 18.83 4.94
N ALA A 52 -3.51 19.92 4.95
CA ALA A 52 -2.05 19.89 4.81
C ALA A 52 -1.31 19.20 5.97
N ASP A 53 -1.99 18.87 7.06
CA ASP A 53 -1.43 18.13 8.20
C ASP A 53 -1.66 16.61 8.09
N ASP A 54 -2.41 16.18 7.08
CA ASP A 54 -2.76 14.79 6.84
C ASP A 54 -1.96 14.19 5.68
N TYR A 55 -2.03 12.87 5.54
CA TYR A 55 -1.25 12.11 4.55
C TYR A 55 -2.14 11.22 3.70
N MET A 56 -1.82 11.12 2.40
CA MET A 56 -2.46 10.19 1.48
C MET A 56 -1.40 9.25 0.88
N VAL A 57 -1.43 7.98 1.28
CA VAL A 57 -0.50 6.95 0.80
C VAL A 57 -0.98 6.41 -0.54
N LEU A 58 -0.12 6.49 -1.56
CA LEU A 58 -0.45 6.21 -2.95
C LEU A 58 0.61 5.32 -3.61
N ASN A 59 0.18 4.43 -4.48
CA ASN A 59 1.08 3.61 -5.27
C ASN A 59 1.69 4.43 -6.42
N TYR A 60 3.01 4.59 -6.39
CA TYR A 60 3.75 5.29 -7.43
C TYR A 60 3.86 4.50 -8.74
N ASP A 61 3.76 3.17 -8.66
CA ASP A 61 3.83 2.26 -9.81
C ASP A 61 2.51 2.20 -10.60
N ASP A 62 1.44 2.83 -10.11
CA ASP A 62 0.12 2.90 -10.74
C ASP A 62 -0.19 4.35 -11.17
N GLU A 63 -0.32 4.56 -12.47
CA GLU A 63 -0.49 5.89 -13.07
C GLU A 63 -1.78 6.63 -12.64
N TYR A 64 -2.81 5.90 -12.20
CA TYR A 64 -4.04 6.51 -11.69
C TYR A 64 -3.89 6.95 -10.25
N THR A 65 -3.38 6.06 -9.39
CA THR A 65 -3.21 6.39 -7.97
C THR A 65 -2.18 7.48 -7.77
N LYS A 66 -1.11 7.52 -8.57
CA LYS A 66 -0.06 8.53 -8.54
C LYS A 66 -0.58 9.97 -8.60
N LYS A 67 -1.72 10.19 -9.25
CA LYS A 67 -2.32 11.52 -9.44
C LYS A 67 -3.48 11.81 -8.47
N MET A 68 -3.83 10.87 -7.60
CA MET A 68 -5.02 11.03 -6.76
C MET A 68 -4.95 12.14 -5.73
N ALA A 69 -3.75 12.56 -5.29
CA ALA A 69 -3.62 13.71 -4.38
C ALA A 69 -3.79 15.07 -5.07
N GLU A 70 -3.77 15.13 -6.40
CA GLU A 70 -3.91 16.38 -7.13
C GLU A 70 -5.27 17.05 -6.84
N GLY A 71 -5.23 18.34 -6.50
CA GLY A 71 -6.42 19.13 -6.17
C GLY A 71 -6.90 19.03 -4.73
N TYR A 72 -6.22 18.25 -3.87
CA TYR A 72 -6.43 18.24 -2.42
C TYR A 72 -5.25 18.87 -1.67
N ALA A 73 -5.49 19.34 -0.45
CA ALA A 73 -4.45 19.94 0.40
C ALA A 73 -3.54 18.89 1.07
N VAL A 74 -3.97 17.63 1.10
CA VAL A 74 -3.28 16.51 1.74
C VAL A 74 -1.88 16.29 1.16
N LYS A 75 -0.93 15.85 1.99
CA LYS A 75 0.41 15.48 1.55
C LYS A 75 0.42 14.08 0.92
N PRO A 76 0.77 13.94 -0.37
CA PRO A 76 0.97 12.62 -0.96
C PRO A 76 2.23 11.96 -0.40
N ILE A 77 2.10 10.70 0.00
CA ILE A 77 3.19 9.82 0.36
C ILE A 77 3.17 8.64 -0.60
N PHE A 78 4.25 8.45 -1.32
CA PHE A 78 4.31 7.40 -2.32
C PHE A 78 4.94 6.13 -1.77
N PHE A 79 4.43 4.98 -2.21
CA PHE A 79 5.17 3.74 -2.10
C PHE A 79 5.42 3.16 -3.49
N SER A 80 6.56 2.48 -3.67
CA SER A 80 6.94 1.88 -4.94
C SER A 80 7.82 0.67 -4.74
N ARG A 81 7.55 -0.36 -5.54
CA ARG A 81 8.43 -1.53 -5.65
C ARG A 81 9.44 -1.39 -6.78
N LYS A 82 9.15 -0.59 -7.78
CA LYS A 82 9.91 -0.51 -9.05
C LYS A 82 10.78 0.74 -9.15
N GLU A 83 10.34 1.84 -8.55
CA GLU A 83 10.96 3.15 -8.70
C GLU A 83 11.32 3.75 -7.34
N LYS A 84 12.09 4.83 -7.35
CA LYS A 84 12.46 5.59 -6.14
C LYS A 84 11.78 6.96 -6.20
N PRO A 85 10.55 7.09 -5.68
CA PRO A 85 9.90 8.38 -5.60
C PRO A 85 10.67 9.31 -4.65
N ALA A 86 10.61 10.61 -4.90
CA ALA A 86 11.18 11.60 -3.99
C ALA A 86 10.38 11.62 -2.68
N GLY A 87 10.91 10.99 -1.67
CA GLY A 87 10.22 10.71 -0.41
C GLY A 87 9.29 9.49 -0.49
N GLY A 88 8.88 8.98 0.68
CA GLY A 88 8.01 7.82 0.79
C GLY A 88 8.73 6.50 1.04
N VAL A 89 8.10 5.37 0.71
CA VAL A 89 8.61 4.03 1.01
C VAL A 89 8.84 3.26 -0.28
N TYR A 90 10.04 2.72 -0.48
CA TYR A 90 10.37 2.01 -1.71
C TYR A 90 11.37 0.88 -1.49
N VAL A 91 11.56 0.05 -2.51
CA VAL A 91 12.57 -1.01 -2.51
C VAL A 91 13.88 -0.47 -3.06
N GLU A 92 14.96 -0.63 -2.30
CA GLU A 92 16.33 -0.32 -2.71
C GLU A 92 17.28 -1.44 -2.27
N ASP A 93 18.04 -1.99 -3.21
CA ASP A 93 19.07 -3.01 -2.96
C ASP A 93 18.59 -4.21 -2.10
N GLY A 94 17.37 -4.65 -2.33
CA GLY A 94 16.75 -5.77 -1.60
C GLY A 94 16.20 -5.42 -0.22
N SER A 95 16.15 -4.15 0.13
CA SER A 95 15.60 -3.65 1.39
C SER A 95 14.40 -2.72 1.16
N ILE A 96 13.52 -2.64 2.13
CA ILE A 96 12.50 -1.60 2.20
C ILE A 96 13.08 -0.42 2.97
N VAL A 97 13.12 0.73 2.32
CA VAL A 97 13.60 1.98 2.88
C VAL A 97 12.49 3.04 2.86
N LEU A 98 12.54 3.94 3.81
CA LEU A 98 11.70 5.12 3.89
C LEU A 98 12.58 6.36 3.74
N GLU A 99 12.16 7.29 2.90
CA GLU A 99 12.78 8.60 2.79
C GLU A 99 11.78 9.66 3.24
N ASP A 100 12.11 10.38 4.33
CA ASP A 100 11.32 11.49 4.86
C ASP A 100 12.23 12.66 5.16
N LYS A 101 11.86 13.86 4.70
CA LYS A 101 12.59 15.12 4.93
C LYS A 101 14.08 15.08 4.58
N GLY A 102 14.44 14.27 3.58
CA GLY A 102 15.81 14.10 3.12
C GLY A 102 16.63 13.10 3.95
N GLU A 103 16.04 12.47 4.95
CA GLU A 103 16.63 11.37 5.69
C GLU A 103 16.16 10.03 5.12
N LYS A 104 17.10 9.10 4.93
CA LYS A 104 16.81 7.73 4.48
C LYS A 104 16.92 6.80 5.68
N LEU A 105 15.84 6.08 5.94
CA LEU A 105 15.69 5.16 7.05
C LEU A 105 15.49 3.74 6.52
N HIS A 106 16.29 2.79 6.96
CA HIS A 106 16.11 1.37 6.68
C HIS A 106 14.94 0.85 7.54
N ILE A 107 14.01 0.12 6.92
CA ILE A 107 12.90 -0.50 7.64
C ILE A 107 13.18 -1.99 7.84
N LEU A 108 13.40 -2.76 6.76
CA LEU A 108 13.65 -4.20 6.79
C LEU A 108 14.25 -4.70 5.47
N ASP A 109 14.82 -5.89 5.47
CA ASP A 109 15.26 -6.59 4.25
C ASP A 109 14.12 -7.46 3.70
N LEU A 110 13.95 -7.49 2.38
CA LEU A 110 12.91 -8.30 1.71
C LEU A 110 13.05 -9.80 2.02
N LYS A 111 14.28 -10.29 2.22
CA LYS A 111 14.54 -11.70 2.58
C LYS A 111 13.96 -12.10 3.93
N ASP A 112 13.68 -11.14 4.82
CA ASP A 112 13.12 -11.38 6.15
C ASP A 112 11.59 -11.41 6.15
N LEU A 113 10.96 -11.10 4.99
CA LEU A 113 9.52 -11.22 4.83
C LEU A 113 9.11 -12.69 4.66
N ILE A 114 8.09 -13.09 5.42
CA ILE A 114 7.45 -14.41 5.28
C ILE A 114 6.51 -14.42 4.07
N LEU A 115 5.92 -13.27 3.77
CA LEU A 115 4.98 -13.10 2.65
C LEU A 115 5.71 -13.18 1.30
N LEU A 116 5.22 -14.05 0.42
CA LEU A 116 5.78 -14.24 -0.92
C LEU A 116 4.97 -13.49 -1.98
N GLY A 117 5.65 -13.01 -3.01
CA GLY A 117 5.06 -12.43 -4.22
C GLY A 117 5.04 -10.89 -4.21
N ASP A 118 5.10 -10.35 -5.41
CA ASP A 118 5.27 -8.91 -5.67
C ASP A 118 4.16 -8.05 -5.06
N HIS A 119 2.90 -8.50 -5.16
CA HIS A 119 1.76 -7.79 -4.59
C HIS A 119 1.79 -7.74 -3.06
N ASN A 120 2.37 -8.75 -2.40
CA ASN A 120 2.55 -8.74 -0.96
C ASN A 120 3.64 -7.74 -0.56
N VAL A 121 4.71 -7.61 -1.34
CA VAL A 121 5.72 -6.56 -1.13
C VAL A 121 5.06 -5.17 -1.24
N GLU A 122 4.22 -4.94 -2.24
CA GLU A 122 3.47 -3.67 -2.39
C GLU A 122 2.56 -3.39 -1.19
N ASN A 123 1.86 -4.41 -0.68
CA ASN A 123 1.05 -4.29 0.53
C ASN A 123 1.89 -3.96 1.77
N VAL A 124 3.08 -4.56 1.91
CA VAL A 124 4.01 -4.27 3.01
C VAL A 124 4.55 -2.84 2.89
N LEU A 125 4.94 -2.38 1.69
CA LEU A 125 5.37 -1.00 1.46
C LEU A 125 4.29 0.00 1.89
N ALA A 126 3.04 -0.22 1.48
CA ALA A 126 1.91 0.61 1.87
C ALA A 126 1.68 0.58 3.39
N ALA A 127 1.74 -0.61 4.01
CA ALA A 127 1.57 -0.77 5.45
C ALA A 127 2.69 -0.05 6.24
N CYS A 128 3.94 -0.12 5.77
CA CYS A 128 5.07 0.62 6.35
C CYS A 128 4.83 2.13 6.27
N ALA A 129 4.42 2.64 5.10
CA ALA A 129 4.10 4.06 4.93
C ALA A 129 2.98 4.52 5.88
N ILE A 130 1.83 3.83 5.87
CA ILE A 130 0.70 4.15 6.75
C ILE A 130 1.13 4.16 8.22
N SER A 131 1.85 3.11 8.66
CA SER A 131 2.26 2.96 10.05
C SER A 131 3.22 4.07 10.48
N TYR A 132 4.20 4.41 9.65
CA TYR A 132 5.16 5.47 9.95
C TYR A 132 4.48 6.83 10.11
N TYR A 133 3.61 7.21 9.17
CA TYR A 133 2.90 8.48 9.23
C TYR A 133 1.77 8.51 10.28
N MET A 134 1.40 7.35 10.83
CA MET A 134 0.60 7.23 12.06
C MET A 134 1.44 7.33 13.35
N GLY A 135 2.76 7.55 13.24
CA GLY A 135 3.66 7.71 14.38
C GLY A 135 4.16 6.40 15.00
N ILE A 136 4.03 5.28 14.31
CA ILE A 136 4.56 4.00 14.80
C ILE A 136 6.09 3.96 14.60
N PRO A 137 6.89 3.64 15.63
CA PRO A 137 8.34 3.55 15.51
C PRO A 137 8.79 2.44 14.53
N ILE A 138 9.83 2.71 13.74
CA ILE A 138 10.37 1.76 12.74
C ILE A 138 10.65 0.36 13.31
N PRO A 139 11.25 0.17 14.51
CA PRO A 139 11.49 -1.17 15.05
C PRO A 139 10.20 -1.97 15.30
N VAL A 140 9.08 -1.28 15.55
CA VAL A 140 7.77 -1.93 15.71
C VAL A 140 7.22 -2.33 14.33
N ILE A 141 7.36 -1.47 13.33
CA ILE A 141 6.96 -1.74 11.94
C ILE A 141 7.72 -2.95 11.41
N GLU A 142 9.06 -2.96 11.54
CA GLU A 142 9.92 -4.06 11.17
C GLU A 142 9.49 -5.38 11.82
N LYS A 143 9.36 -5.38 13.16
CA LYS A 143 8.96 -6.57 13.93
C LYS A 143 7.63 -7.15 13.44
N VAL A 144 6.63 -6.30 13.19
CA VAL A 144 5.31 -6.76 12.74
C VAL A 144 5.39 -7.26 11.31
N ALA A 145 6.03 -6.54 10.39
CA ALA A 145 6.13 -6.91 8.98
C ALA A 145 6.87 -8.24 8.78
N THR A 146 7.95 -8.48 9.54
CA THR A 146 8.76 -9.71 9.44
C THR A 146 8.15 -10.91 10.16
N SER A 147 7.20 -10.70 11.09
CA SER A 147 6.49 -11.76 11.79
C SER A 147 5.12 -12.08 11.22
N PHE A 148 4.59 -11.24 10.33
CA PHE A 148 3.25 -11.38 9.79
C PHE A 148 3.18 -12.54 8.80
N LYS A 149 2.32 -13.50 9.10
CA LYS A 149 1.96 -14.62 8.23
C LYS A 149 0.73 -14.21 7.42
N ALA A 150 0.58 -14.78 6.21
CA ALA A 150 -0.61 -14.56 5.40
C ALA A 150 -1.89 -14.85 6.20
N VAL A 151 -2.95 -14.12 5.89
CA VAL A 151 -4.29 -14.42 6.39
C VAL A 151 -4.73 -15.73 5.74
N GLU A 152 -5.31 -16.66 6.52
CA GLU A 152 -5.90 -17.91 6.02
C GLU A 152 -6.74 -17.66 4.76
N HIS A 153 -6.66 -18.58 3.80
CA HIS A 153 -7.32 -18.50 2.48
C HIS A 153 -6.78 -17.41 1.51
N ARG A 154 -5.62 -16.84 1.79
CA ARG A 154 -4.81 -16.12 0.79
C ARG A 154 -3.54 -16.92 0.56
N ILE A 155 -2.87 -16.78 -0.59
CA ILE A 155 -1.72 -17.59 -1.05
C ILE A 155 -0.87 -18.09 0.12
N GLU A 156 -1.05 -19.36 0.50
CA GLU A 156 -0.31 -20.02 1.56
C GLU A 156 0.73 -20.96 0.95
N TYR A 157 1.90 -21.04 1.58
CA TYR A 157 2.84 -22.12 1.30
C TYR A 157 2.25 -23.43 1.84
N VAL A 158 2.01 -24.39 0.97
CA VAL A 158 1.46 -25.70 1.35
C VAL A 158 2.57 -26.71 1.53
N ASP A 159 3.40 -26.89 0.51
CA ASP A 159 4.53 -27.84 0.57
C ASP A 159 5.48 -27.64 -0.64
N THR A 160 6.65 -28.25 -0.55
CA THR A 160 7.60 -28.37 -1.68
C THR A 160 7.63 -29.82 -2.13
N ILE A 161 7.20 -30.08 -3.36
CA ILE A 161 7.29 -31.42 -3.97
C ILE A 161 8.45 -31.45 -4.96
N GLU A 162 9.23 -32.53 -4.96
CA GLU A 162 10.24 -32.77 -5.97
C GLU A 162 9.63 -33.49 -7.18
N VAL A 163 9.68 -32.84 -8.33
CA VAL A 163 9.25 -33.44 -9.60
C VAL A 163 10.45 -33.46 -10.54
N GLY A 164 10.92 -34.66 -10.89
CA GLY A 164 12.02 -34.86 -11.84
C GLY A 164 13.35 -34.23 -11.39
N GLY A 165 13.61 -34.15 -10.08
CA GLY A 165 14.81 -33.56 -9.50
C GLY A 165 14.81 -32.02 -9.37
N GLN A 166 13.68 -31.39 -9.61
CA GLN A 166 13.47 -29.96 -9.37
C GLN A 166 12.42 -29.74 -8.27
N ALA A 167 12.70 -28.84 -7.34
CA ALA A 167 11.75 -28.42 -6.32
C ALA A 167 10.66 -27.53 -6.92
N VAL A 168 9.39 -27.93 -6.78
CA VAL A 168 8.22 -27.13 -7.20
C VAL A 168 7.44 -26.67 -5.97
N LEU A 169 7.25 -25.38 -5.83
CA LEU A 169 6.45 -24.78 -4.76
C LEU A 169 4.95 -24.98 -5.03
N GLY A 170 4.29 -25.76 -4.15
CA GLY A 170 2.82 -25.84 -4.11
C GLY A 170 2.24 -24.58 -3.46
N ARG A 171 1.30 -23.94 -4.13
CA ARG A 171 0.53 -22.76 -3.63
C ARG A 171 -0.96 -23.06 -3.74
N GLN A 172 -1.72 -22.74 -2.73
CA GLN A 172 -3.19 -22.60 -2.77
C GLN A 172 -3.60 -21.15 -2.74
#